data_44d0ec4d9680110c58eabce22415036b
#
_entry.id   44d0ec4d9680110c58eabce22415036b
#
_cell.length_a   1.000
_cell.length_b   1.000
_cell.length_c   1.000
_cell.angle_alpha   90.00
_cell.angle_beta   90.00
_cell.angle_gamma   90.00
#
_symmetry.space_group_name_H-M   'P 1'
#
loop_
_entity.id
_entity.type
_entity.pdbx_description
1 polymer ?
#
loop_
_entity_poly.entity_id
_entity_poly.type
_entity_poly.pdbx_seq_one_letter_code
_entity_poly.pdbx_strand_id
1 'polypeptide(L)'
;MQVVVERLVEAVGARDSAGVRAVVGTDARLRAMIPPGPVQSDGPDEIAERFAGWLGWLASVEVVSSSVEEFAGRWRFSYRLRVRDEDGGTMLLEQQGFCDVDDDHISGIDLVCSGFRPFGGTTHTFDAGTLGCADGLAQEFRRRISEVGVGDVLEVTARDPAAKEDLPSLARLGGHKVLSTEAHDDGRLTITVERGR
;
A
#
# COMPACT_ATOMS: atom_id res chain seq x y z
N MET A 1 -17.52 15.57 16.93
CA MET A 1 -16.36 14.71 17.27
C MET A 1 -15.91 13.85 16.08
N GLN A 2 -16.76 13.01 15.47
CA GLN A 2 -16.38 12.21 14.27
C GLN A 2 -15.80 13.09 13.15
N VAL A 3 -16.47 14.19 12.81
CA VAL A 3 -16.06 15.13 11.75
C VAL A 3 -14.65 15.69 11.94
N VAL A 4 -14.20 15.86 13.18
CA VAL A 4 -12.85 16.38 13.46
C VAL A 4 -11.78 15.34 13.09
N VAL A 5 -12.04 14.06 13.36
CA VAL A 5 -11.13 12.96 13.01
C VAL A 5 -11.15 12.69 11.49
N GLU A 6 -12.31 12.80 10.85
CA GLU A 6 -12.43 12.74 9.38
C GLU A 6 -11.62 13.86 8.72
N ARG A 7 -11.69 15.10 9.24
CA ARG A 7 -10.87 16.23 8.77
C ARG A 7 -9.37 15.99 8.95
N LEU A 8 -8.96 15.35 10.04
CA LEU A 8 -7.55 14.95 10.21
C LEU A 8 -7.11 14.03 9.07
N VAL A 9 -7.89 12.97 8.81
CA VAL A 9 -7.58 11.98 7.76
C VAL A 9 -7.55 12.64 6.38
N GLU A 10 -8.50 13.54 6.09
CA GLU A 10 -8.54 14.31 4.84
C GLU A 10 -7.31 15.23 4.70
N ALA A 11 -6.97 15.98 5.75
CA ALA A 11 -5.82 16.87 5.76
C ALA A 11 -4.49 16.13 5.57
N VAL A 12 -4.33 14.97 6.21
CA VAL A 12 -3.15 14.11 6.03
C VAL A 12 -3.07 13.61 4.59
N GLY A 13 -4.17 13.09 4.03
CA GLY A 13 -4.22 12.62 2.64
C GLY A 13 -3.96 13.72 1.61
N ALA A 14 -4.41 14.94 1.89
CA ALA A 14 -4.17 16.12 1.08
C ALA A 14 -2.78 16.77 1.30
N ARG A 15 -2.02 16.30 2.28
CA ARG A 15 -0.76 16.92 2.75
C ARG A 15 -0.96 18.37 3.21
N ASP A 16 -2.12 18.64 3.79
CA ASP A 16 -2.50 19.98 4.28
C ASP A 16 -2.10 20.14 5.76
N SER A 17 -0.91 20.69 5.99
CA SER A 17 -0.41 20.96 7.35
C SER A 17 -1.25 21.98 8.09
N ALA A 18 -1.89 22.92 7.39
CA ALA A 18 -2.78 23.90 8.01
C ALA A 18 -4.07 23.25 8.49
N GLY A 19 -4.62 22.33 7.68
CA GLY A 19 -5.77 21.52 8.06
C GLY A 19 -5.49 20.62 9.26
N VAL A 20 -4.30 20.02 9.35
CA VAL A 20 -3.89 19.24 10.53
C VAL A 20 -3.83 20.15 11.77
N ARG A 21 -3.18 21.32 11.69
CA ARG A 21 -3.12 22.27 12.82
C ARG A 21 -4.51 22.70 13.29
N ALA A 22 -5.43 22.91 12.36
CA ALA A 22 -6.76 23.41 12.67
C ALA A 22 -7.63 22.43 13.47
N VAL A 23 -7.33 21.13 13.44
CA VAL A 23 -8.11 20.11 14.14
C VAL A 23 -7.42 19.56 15.40
N VAL A 24 -6.15 19.91 15.62
CA VAL A 24 -5.34 19.44 16.75
C VAL A 24 -5.33 20.50 17.85
N GLY A 25 -5.62 20.09 19.09
CA GLY A 25 -5.61 20.97 20.26
C GLY A 25 -4.20 21.37 20.68
N THR A 26 -4.10 22.48 21.44
CA THR A 26 -2.82 23.06 21.89
C THR A 26 -1.98 22.10 22.73
N ASP A 27 -2.64 21.28 23.55
CA ASP A 27 -1.99 20.34 24.48
C ASP A 27 -2.02 18.90 23.95
N ALA A 28 -2.35 18.74 22.65
CA ALA A 28 -2.47 17.43 22.03
C ALA A 28 -1.12 16.71 21.97
N ARG A 29 -1.18 15.40 22.03
CA ARG A 29 -0.03 14.52 21.93
C ARG A 29 -0.22 13.46 20.86
N LEU A 30 0.74 13.36 19.94
CA LEU A 30 0.88 12.24 19.01
C LEU A 30 1.90 11.24 19.56
N ARG A 31 1.53 9.98 19.67
CA ARG A 31 2.43 8.84 19.86
C ARG A 31 2.28 7.91 18.67
N ALA A 32 3.36 7.64 17.98
CA ALA A 32 3.31 6.77 16.81
C ALA A 32 4.39 5.69 16.86
N MET A 33 4.00 4.48 16.47
CA MET A 33 4.91 3.38 16.19
C MET A 33 5.10 3.32 14.67
N ILE A 34 6.28 3.67 14.20
CA ILE A 34 6.67 3.64 12.79
C ILE A 34 7.87 2.70 12.60
N PRO A 35 8.18 2.23 11.38
CA PRO A 35 9.25 1.25 11.16
C PRO A 35 10.63 1.60 11.77
N PRO A 36 11.09 2.86 11.80
CA PRO A 36 12.33 3.22 12.48
C PRO A 36 12.26 3.16 14.01
N GLY A 37 11.05 3.13 14.60
CA GLY A 37 10.82 3.09 16.04
C GLY A 37 9.72 4.05 16.51
N PRO A 38 9.50 4.13 17.83
CA PRO A 38 8.49 5.02 18.39
C PRO A 38 8.89 6.48 18.23
N VAL A 39 7.89 7.32 17.94
CA VAL A 39 8.05 8.77 17.87
C VAL A 39 6.94 9.45 18.66
N GLN A 40 7.23 10.64 19.16
CA GLN A 40 6.28 11.52 19.85
C GLN A 40 6.39 12.92 19.28
N SER A 41 5.28 13.66 19.27
CA SER A 41 5.19 15.09 18.98
C SER A 41 4.10 15.71 19.86
N ASP A 42 4.33 16.92 20.34
CA ASP A 42 3.43 17.61 21.23
C ASP A 42 2.97 18.94 20.57
N GLY A 43 1.67 19.19 20.67
CA GLY A 43 1.03 20.38 20.11
C GLY A 43 0.84 20.37 18.58
N PRO A 44 0.01 21.31 18.07
CA PRO A 44 -0.45 21.30 16.68
C PRO A 44 0.68 21.50 15.66
N ASP A 45 1.69 22.31 15.99
CA ASP A 45 2.78 22.58 15.06
C ASP A 45 3.69 21.38 14.85
N GLU A 46 4.17 20.75 15.93
CA GLU A 46 5.03 19.57 15.83
C GLU A 46 4.30 18.39 15.20
N ILE A 47 3.01 18.21 15.52
CA ILE A 47 2.19 17.14 14.94
C ILE A 47 2.01 17.36 13.45
N ALA A 48 1.70 18.57 13.01
CA ALA A 48 1.56 18.89 11.59
C ALA A 48 2.88 18.73 10.83
N GLU A 49 4.01 19.18 11.41
CA GLU A 49 5.35 18.99 10.85
C GLU A 49 5.72 17.51 10.76
N ARG A 50 5.31 16.70 11.72
CA ARG A 50 5.53 15.25 11.69
C ARG A 50 4.84 14.59 10.52
N PHE A 51 3.55 14.84 10.30
CA PHE A 51 2.82 14.34 9.13
C PHE A 51 3.40 14.87 7.82
N ALA A 52 3.76 16.16 7.77
CA ALA A 52 4.42 16.76 6.60
C ALA A 52 5.77 16.09 6.31
N GLY A 53 6.57 15.81 7.32
CA GLY A 53 7.86 15.14 7.16
C GLY A 53 7.72 13.69 6.64
N TRP A 54 6.64 13.00 7.01
CA TRP A 54 6.41 11.65 6.51
C TRP A 54 5.99 11.61 5.04
N LEU A 55 5.23 12.60 4.56
CA LEU A 55 4.60 12.57 3.24
C LEU A 55 5.13 13.64 2.27
N GLY A 56 5.90 14.63 2.76
CA GLY A 56 6.30 15.80 1.98
C GLY A 56 7.30 15.53 0.86
N TRP A 57 8.07 14.44 0.95
CA TRP A 57 9.04 14.04 -0.06
C TRP A 57 8.43 13.24 -1.22
N LEU A 58 7.14 12.93 -1.13
CA LEU A 58 6.44 12.15 -2.15
C LEU A 58 5.98 13.05 -3.31
N ALA A 59 6.12 12.58 -4.53
CA ALA A 59 5.62 13.27 -5.73
C ALA A 59 4.09 13.31 -5.74
N SER A 60 3.42 12.22 -5.34
CA SER A 60 1.96 12.18 -5.22
C SER A 60 1.47 11.29 -4.07
N VAL A 61 0.29 11.64 -3.55
CA VAL A 61 -0.45 10.88 -2.53
C VAL A 61 -1.89 10.74 -2.97
N GLU A 62 -2.42 9.53 -2.93
CA GLU A 62 -3.81 9.20 -3.22
C GLU A 62 -4.39 8.39 -2.06
N VAL A 63 -5.53 8.80 -1.54
CA VAL A 63 -6.26 8.04 -0.51
C VAL A 63 -7.01 6.90 -1.19
N VAL A 64 -6.57 5.66 -0.96
CA VAL A 64 -7.22 4.44 -1.51
C VAL A 64 -8.44 4.05 -0.70
N SER A 65 -8.35 4.17 0.63
CA SER A 65 -9.44 3.92 1.55
C SER A 65 -9.20 4.62 2.87
N SER A 66 -10.28 4.98 3.55
CA SER A 66 -10.25 5.50 4.92
C SER A 66 -11.48 5.08 5.68
N SER A 67 -11.39 5.01 6.99
CA SER A 67 -12.51 4.78 7.89
C SER A 67 -12.31 5.52 9.20
N VAL A 68 -13.41 5.99 9.78
CA VAL A 68 -13.48 6.58 11.13
C VAL A 68 -14.69 6.00 11.83
N GLU A 69 -14.50 5.45 13.02
CA GLU A 69 -15.57 4.87 13.82
C GLU A 69 -15.32 5.08 15.32
N GLU A 70 -16.38 5.14 16.08
CA GLU A 70 -16.27 5.20 17.54
C GLU A 70 -15.99 3.81 18.10
N PHE A 71 -15.02 3.72 19.00
CA PHE A 71 -14.69 2.50 19.72
C PHE A 71 -14.34 2.80 21.18
N ALA A 72 -15.19 2.35 22.07
CA ALA A 72 -14.98 2.44 23.55
C ALA A 72 -14.66 3.87 24.04
N GLY A 73 -15.36 4.88 23.51
CA GLY A 73 -15.17 6.29 23.89
C GLY A 73 -14.00 6.99 23.22
N ARG A 74 -13.29 6.30 22.34
CA ARG A 74 -12.25 6.87 21.47
C ARG A 74 -12.68 6.79 20.01
N TRP A 75 -12.02 7.54 19.13
CA TRP A 75 -12.24 7.48 17.69
C TRP A 75 -11.14 6.67 17.03
N ARG A 76 -11.48 5.48 16.53
CA ARG A 76 -10.58 4.69 15.71
C ARG A 76 -10.61 5.23 14.29
N PHE A 77 -9.44 5.42 13.71
CA PHE A 77 -9.29 5.77 12.30
C PHE A 77 -8.31 4.83 11.61
N SER A 78 -8.50 4.67 10.32
CA SER A 78 -7.52 4.05 9.45
C SER A 78 -7.54 4.70 8.09
N TYR A 79 -6.41 4.68 7.41
CA TYR A 79 -6.32 5.04 6.01
C TYR A 79 -5.19 4.30 5.31
N ARG A 80 -5.41 4.06 4.02
CA ARG A 80 -4.43 3.49 3.11
C ARG A 80 -4.15 4.49 2.02
N LEU A 81 -2.88 4.78 1.81
CA LEU A 81 -2.41 5.70 0.79
C LEU A 81 -1.66 4.92 -0.30
N ARG A 82 -1.94 5.23 -1.55
CA ARG A 82 -1.06 4.93 -2.67
C ARG A 82 -0.21 6.17 -2.90
N VAL A 83 1.10 6.00 -2.90
CA VAL A 83 2.04 7.11 -3.00
C VAL A 83 3.06 6.85 -4.10
N ARG A 84 3.60 7.92 -4.69
CA ARG A 84 4.74 7.84 -5.62
C ARG A 84 5.89 8.68 -5.08
N ASP A 85 7.09 8.17 -5.23
CA ASP A 85 8.32 8.93 -5.05
C ASP A 85 8.68 9.73 -6.32
N GLU A 86 9.74 10.54 -6.23
CA GLU A 86 10.22 11.35 -7.35
C GLU A 86 10.77 10.51 -8.51
N ASP A 87 11.23 9.29 -8.24
CA ASP A 87 11.75 8.34 -9.24
C ASP A 87 10.63 7.56 -9.93
N GLY A 88 9.35 7.78 -9.54
CA GLY A 88 8.16 7.14 -10.10
C GLY A 88 7.82 5.79 -9.46
N GLY A 89 8.55 5.36 -8.43
CA GLY A 89 8.25 4.18 -7.65
C GLY A 89 6.89 4.34 -6.94
N THR A 90 6.03 3.33 -7.07
CA THR A 90 4.73 3.32 -6.39
C THR A 90 4.80 2.50 -5.11
N MET A 91 4.26 3.02 -4.03
CA MET A 91 4.24 2.36 -2.73
C MET A 91 2.85 2.46 -2.09
N LEU A 92 2.55 1.54 -1.18
CA LEU A 92 1.44 1.65 -0.24
C LEU A 92 1.94 2.01 1.15
N LEU A 93 1.18 2.84 1.81
CA LEU A 93 1.30 3.16 3.23
C LEU A 93 -0.04 2.91 3.88
N GLU A 94 -0.06 2.22 5.01
CA GLU A 94 -1.24 2.06 5.84
C GLU A 94 -0.94 2.57 7.24
N GLN A 95 -1.85 3.40 7.75
CA GLN A 95 -1.82 3.86 9.12
C GLN A 95 -3.17 3.61 9.77
N GLN A 96 -3.14 3.24 11.03
CA GLN A 96 -4.32 3.11 11.87
C GLN A 96 -4.03 3.61 13.27
N GLY A 97 -5.03 4.12 13.94
CA GLY A 97 -4.84 4.65 15.28
C GLY A 97 -6.15 5.00 15.97
N PHE A 98 -5.97 5.61 17.14
CA PHE A 98 -7.05 6.10 17.97
C PHE A 98 -6.83 7.57 18.26
N CYS A 99 -7.90 8.36 18.20
CA CYS A 99 -7.92 9.73 18.65
C CYS A 99 -8.76 9.88 19.91
N ASP A 100 -8.26 10.69 20.82
CA ASP A 100 -9.06 11.31 21.87
C ASP A 100 -9.50 12.69 21.39
N VAL A 101 -10.76 13.04 21.59
CA VAL A 101 -11.35 14.31 21.14
C VAL A 101 -11.99 14.99 22.33
N ASP A 102 -11.54 16.19 22.63
CA ASP A 102 -12.10 17.08 23.64
C ASP A 102 -12.71 18.28 22.94
N ASP A 103 -13.98 18.54 23.22
CA ASP A 103 -14.80 19.52 22.52
C ASP A 103 -14.77 19.31 20.99
N ASP A 104 -14.14 20.20 20.24
CA ASP A 104 -14.01 20.12 18.78
C ASP A 104 -12.56 19.97 18.32
N HIS A 105 -11.64 19.50 19.18
CA HIS A 105 -10.23 19.31 18.85
C HIS A 105 -9.72 17.94 19.30
N ILE A 106 -8.75 17.43 18.56
CA ILE A 106 -8.05 16.19 18.91
C ILE A 106 -7.06 16.50 20.04
N SER A 107 -7.20 15.82 21.17
CA SER A 107 -6.33 15.94 22.34
C SER A 107 -5.27 14.85 22.42
N GLY A 108 -5.45 13.74 21.69
CA GLY A 108 -4.49 12.65 21.65
C GLY A 108 -4.60 11.83 20.37
N ILE A 109 -3.45 11.36 19.86
CA ILE A 109 -3.36 10.48 18.70
C ILE A 109 -2.40 9.35 19.06
N ASP A 110 -2.88 8.11 19.03
CA ASP A 110 -2.07 6.90 19.08
C ASP A 110 -2.10 6.23 17.71
N LEU A 111 -0.95 6.04 17.06
CA LEU A 111 -0.87 5.64 15.66
C LEU A 111 0.12 4.49 15.46
N VAL A 112 -0.23 3.57 14.57
CA VAL A 112 0.67 2.53 14.03
C VAL A 112 0.77 2.67 12.53
N CYS A 113 2.00 2.58 11.99
CA CYS A 113 2.31 2.75 10.59
C CYS A 113 2.95 1.48 10.01
N SER A 114 2.46 1.02 8.85
CA SER A 114 3.06 -0.11 8.12
C SER A 114 4.46 0.19 7.57
N GLY A 115 4.81 1.46 7.45
CA GLY A 115 5.88 1.93 6.59
C GLY A 115 5.51 1.85 5.11
N PHE A 116 6.36 2.45 4.29
CA PHE A 116 6.20 2.41 2.84
C PHE A 116 6.52 1.02 2.31
N ARG A 117 5.60 0.42 1.59
CA ARG A 117 5.74 -0.90 0.97
C ARG A 117 5.61 -0.77 -0.53
N PRO A 118 6.59 -1.24 -1.33
CA PRO A 118 6.46 -1.22 -2.79
C PRO A 118 5.11 -1.78 -3.23
N PHE A 119 4.47 -1.08 -4.16
CA PHE A 119 3.16 -1.45 -4.71
C PHE A 119 3.16 -1.25 -6.22
N GLY A 120 2.81 -2.31 -6.94
CA GLY A 120 2.98 -2.31 -8.39
C GLY A 120 4.46 -2.22 -8.72
N GLY A 121 5.21 -3.21 -8.31
CA GLY A 121 6.64 -3.34 -8.57
C GLY A 121 6.96 -3.31 -10.05
N THR A 122 8.23 -3.30 -10.40
CA THR A 122 8.70 -3.36 -11.78
C THR A 122 8.05 -4.54 -12.51
N THR A 123 7.45 -4.28 -13.67
CA THR A 123 6.94 -5.36 -14.52
C THR A 123 8.11 -5.99 -15.27
N HIS A 124 8.31 -7.26 -14.99
CA HIS A 124 9.26 -8.11 -15.73
C HIS A 124 8.47 -8.94 -16.73
N THR A 125 8.99 -9.11 -17.93
CA THR A 125 8.33 -9.89 -18.96
C THR A 125 9.06 -11.19 -19.23
N PHE A 126 8.32 -12.25 -19.46
CA PHE A 126 8.84 -13.55 -19.87
C PHE A 126 7.99 -14.13 -21.02
N ASP A 127 8.58 -14.24 -22.19
CA ASP A 127 7.96 -14.96 -23.31
C ASP A 127 8.39 -16.43 -23.26
N ALA A 128 7.43 -17.29 -22.89
CA ALA A 128 7.60 -18.74 -22.84
C ALA A 128 7.42 -19.39 -24.23
N GLY A 129 6.95 -18.64 -25.21
CA GLY A 129 6.70 -19.17 -26.55
C GLY A 129 5.78 -20.38 -26.55
N THR A 130 6.27 -21.51 -27.05
CA THR A 130 5.54 -22.81 -27.11
C THR A 130 5.91 -23.74 -25.95
N LEU A 131 6.64 -23.26 -24.93
CA LEU A 131 7.04 -24.08 -23.81
C LEU A 131 5.80 -24.53 -23.01
N GLY A 132 5.58 -25.83 -22.95
CA GLY A 132 4.47 -26.44 -22.21
C GLY A 132 4.89 -26.91 -20.82
N CYS A 133 3.92 -27.35 -20.03
CA CYS A 133 4.18 -27.89 -18.69
C CYS A 133 5.10 -29.10 -18.71
N ALA A 134 4.96 -29.99 -19.72
CA ALA A 134 5.82 -31.13 -19.92
C ALA A 134 7.27 -30.75 -20.31
N ASP A 135 7.45 -29.58 -20.89
CA ASP A 135 8.73 -29.05 -21.40
C ASP A 135 9.45 -28.15 -20.39
N GLY A 136 8.94 -28.07 -19.17
CA GLY A 136 9.59 -27.34 -18.07
C GLY A 136 9.08 -25.92 -17.82
N LEU A 137 7.93 -25.49 -18.39
CA LEU A 137 7.32 -24.18 -18.15
C LEU A 137 7.17 -23.88 -16.67
N ALA A 138 6.71 -24.87 -15.88
CA ALA A 138 6.54 -24.74 -14.42
C ALA A 138 7.86 -24.45 -13.69
N GLN A 139 8.96 -25.08 -14.13
CA GLN A 139 10.28 -24.88 -13.55
C GLN A 139 10.82 -23.50 -13.89
N GLU A 140 10.69 -23.09 -15.15
CA GLU A 140 11.15 -21.78 -15.63
C GLU A 140 10.35 -20.64 -14.97
N PHE A 141 9.02 -20.80 -14.84
CA PHE A 141 8.20 -19.83 -14.10
C PHE A 141 8.68 -19.65 -12.66
N ARG A 142 8.92 -20.77 -11.92
CA ARG A 142 9.42 -20.68 -10.53
C ARG A 142 10.77 -19.99 -10.46
N ARG A 143 11.66 -20.28 -11.40
CA ARG A 143 12.96 -19.62 -11.47
C ARG A 143 12.79 -18.12 -11.67
N ARG A 144 12.02 -17.72 -12.69
CA ARG A 144 11.80 -16.31 -13.02
C ARG A 144 11.13 -15.53 -11.91
N ILE A 145 10.06 -16.08 -11.33
CA ILE A 145 9.35 -15.38 -10.25
C ILE A 145 10.22 -15.25 -9.00
N SER A 146 11.19 -16.15 -8.78
CA SER A 146 12.13 -16.03 -7.67
C SER A 146 13.19 -14.94 -7.87
N GLU A 147 13.45 -14.54 -9.10
CA GLU A 147 14.41 -13.48 -9.47
C GLU A 147 13.82 -12.07 -9.39
N VAL A 148 12.49 -11.92 -9.48
CA VAL A 148 11.83 -10.61 -9.32
C VAL A 148 11.70 -10.21 -7.85
N GLY A 149 11.62 -8.93 -7.54
CA GLY A 149 11.43 -8.43 -6.18
C GLY A 149 10.04 -8.78 -5.60
N VAL A 150 9.92 -8.89 -4.28
CA VAL A 150 8.61 -9.04 -3.63
C VAL A 150 7.76 -7.81 -3.93
N GLY A 151 6.54 -8.01 -4.45
CA GLY A 151 5.66 -6.94 -4.93
C GLY A 151 5.88 -6.58 -6.41
N ASP A 152 6.96 -7.07 -7.05
CA ASP A 152 7.14 -6.94 -8.49
C ASP A 152 6.18 -7.86 -9.25
N VAL A 153 5.96 -7.53 -10.50
CA VAL A 153 5.04 -8.24 -11.39
C VAL A 153 5.83 -9.00 -12.45
N LEU A 154 5.53 -10.28 -12.62
CA LEU A 154 5.99 -11.08 -13.74
C LEU A 154 4.82 -11.28 -14.71
N GLU A 155 4.96 -10.76 -15.91
CA GLU A 155 4.07 -10.99 -17.02
C GLU A 155 4.62 -12.13 -17.89
N VAL A 156 3.87 -13.23 -17.99
CA VAL A 156 4.24 -14.43 -18.75
C VAL A 156 3.37 -14.53 -19.96
N THR A 157 3.98 -14.55 -21.15
CA THR A 157 3.29 -14.84 -22.40
C THR A 157 3.58 -16.28 -22.79
N ALA A 158 2.54 -17.08 -23.06
CA ALA A 158 2.64 -18.49 -23.47
C ALA A 158 1.67 -18.79 -24.62
N ARG A 159 1.98 -19.85 -25.39
CA ARG A 159 1.09 -20.35 -26.46
C ARG A 159 0.47 -21.71 -26.13
N ASP A 160 0.94 -22.36 -25.06
CA ASP A 160 0.35 -23.61 -24.58
C ASP A 160 -1.00 -23.32 -23.89
N PRO A 161 -2.13 -23.88 -24.38
CA PRO A 161 -3.42 -23.67 -23.75
C PRO A 161 -3.49 -24.14 -22.29
N ALA A 162 -2.71 -25.16 -21.90
CA ALA A 162 -2.65 -25.64 -20.52
C ALA A 162 -2.09 -24.60 -19.56
N ALA A 163 -1.26 -23.67 -20.02
CA ALA A 163 -0.71 -22.59 -19.22
C ALA A 163 -1.80 -21.72 -18.55
N LYS A 164 -3.00 -21.65 -19.14
CA LYS A 164 -4.14 -20.89 -18.60
C LYS A 164 -4.56 -21.35 -17.21
N GLU A 165 -4.52 -22.63 -16.96
CA GLU A 165 -4.91 -23.24 -15.69
C GLU A 165 -3.70 -23.53 -14.79
N ASP A 166 -2.60 -23.95 -15.40
CA ASP A 166 -1.41 -24.41 -14.68
C ASP A 166 -0.63 -23.26 -14.03
N LEU A 167 -0.35 -22.17 -14.75
CA LEU A 167 0.44 -21.05 -14.22
C LEU A 167 -0.27 -20.31 -13.07
N PRO A 168 -1.59 -19.97 -13.16
CA PRO A 168 -2.30 -19.39 -12.04
C PRO A 168 -2.32 -20.29 -10.81
N SER A 169 -2.49 -21.59 -10.99
CA SER A 169 -2.49 -22.59 -9.90
C SER A 169 -1.11 -22.65 -9.25
N LEU A 170 -0.06 -22.71 -10.05
CA LEU A 170 1.32 -22.72 -9.60
C LEU A 170 1.72 -21.44 -8.85
N ALA A 171 1.28 -20.28 -9.34
CA ALA A 171 1.50 -19.00 -8.70
C ALA A 171 0.87 -18.95 -7.31
N ARG A 172 -0.40 -19.38 -7.18
CA ARG A 172 -1.09 -19.42 -5.89
C ARG A 172 -0.43 -20.39 -4.92
N LEU A 173 -0.01 -21.57 -5.37
CA LEU A 173 0.72 -22.54 -4.56
C LEU A 173 2.06 -21.99 -4.07
N GLY A 174 2.72 -21.13 -4.86
CA GLY A 174 3.94 -20.42 -4.49
C GLY A 174 3.72 -19.20 -3.58
N GLY A 175 2.49 -18.90 -3.18
CA GLY A 175 2.18 -17.72 -2.35
C GLY A 175 2.19 -16.40 -3.14
N HIS A 176 2.08 -16.46 -4.47
CA HIS A 176 2.03 -15.30 -5.35
C HIS A 176 0.58 -14.95 -5.71
N LYS A 177 0.34 -13.69 -6.11
CA LYS A 177 -0.99 -13.20 -6.48
C LYS A 177 -1.13 -13.11 -8.00
N VAL A 178 -2.11 -13.81 -8.54
CA VAL A 178 -2.49 -13.67 -9.97
C VAL A 178 -3.32 -12.41 -10.13
N LEU A 179 -2.85 -11.49 -10.96
CA LEU A 179 -3.52 -10.21 -11.24
C LEU A 179 -4.47 -10.31 -12.42
N SER A 180 -4.03 -10.95 -13.53
CA SER A 180 -4.86 -11.19 -14.71
C SER A 180 -4.47 -12.48 -15.43
N THR A 181 -5.39 -12.98 -16.26
CA THR A 181 -5.16 -14.03 -17.25
C THR A 181 -5.95 -13.64 -18.50
N GLU A 182 -5.25 -13.34 -19.57
CA GLU A 182 -5.82 -12.80 -20.80
C GLU A 182 -5.49 -13.74 -21.97
N ALA A 183 -6.52 -14.09 -22.75
CA ALA A 183 -6.35 -14.82 -23.99
C ALA A 183 -6.45 -13.85 -25.17
N HIS A 184 -5.51 -13.94 -26.10
CA HIS A 184 -5.47 -13.09 -27.28
C HIS A 184 -5.96 -13.86 -28.52
N ASP A 185 -6.48 -13.14 -29.51
CA ASP A 185 -7.03 -13.71 -30.76
C ASP A 185 -6.00 -14.49 -31.58
N ASP A 186 -4.70 -14.22 -31.37
CA ASP A 186 -3.59 -14.92 -32.02
C ASP A 186 -3.14 -16.20 -31.30
N GLY A 187 -3.93 -16.66 -30.30
CA GLY A 187 -3.69 -17.86 -29.52
C GLY A 187 -2.63 -17.71 -28.42
N ARG A 188 -2.14 -16.48 -28.17
CA ARG A 188 -1.29 -16.19 -27.01
C ARG A 188 -2.14 -16.07 -25.76
N LEU A 189 -1.52 -16.43 -24.63
CA LEU A 189 -2.02 -16.19 -23.28
C LEU A 189 -1.05 -15.27 -22.56
N THR A 190 -1.56 -14.25 -21.89
CA THR A 190 -0.77 -13.41 -20.98
C THR A 190 -1.26 -13.64 -19.57
N ILE A 191 -0.39 -14.08 -18.69
CA ILE A 191 -0.66 -14.29 -17.27
C ILE A 191 0.20 -13.33 -16.47
N THR A 192 -0.42 -12.47 -15.67
CA THR A 192 0.23 -11.44 -14.87
C THR A 192 0.20 -11.85 -13.40
N VAL A 193 1.37 -11.96 -12.79
CA VAL A 193 1.55 -12.46 -11.42
C VAL A 193 2.39 -11.49 -10.62
N GLU A 194 1.86 -11.03 -9.48
CA GLU A 194 2.62 -10.27 -8.48
C GLU A 194 3.35 -11.25 -7.55
N ARG A 195 4.66 -11.06 -7.36
CA ARG A 195 5.43 -11.88 -6.45
C ARG A 195 5.01 -11.63 -5.00
N GLY A 196 4.51 -12.68 -4.35
CA GLY A 196 4.31 -12.74 -2.91
C GLY A 196 5.62 -12.98 -2.13
N ARG A 197 5.50 -13.07 -0.83
CA ARG A 197 6.63 -13.36 0.10
C ARG A 197 7.00 -14.83 0.08
#